data_ec603c02168a08a80b9393e5184debe5
#
_entry.id   ec603c02168a08a80b9393e5184debe5
#
_cell.length_a   1.000
_cell.length_b   1.000
_cell.length_c   1.000
_cell.angle_alpha   90.00
_cell.angle_beta   90.00
_cell.angle_gamma   90.00
#
_symmetry.space_group_name_H-M   'P 1'
#
loop_
_entity.id
_entity.type
_entity.pdbx_description
1 polymer ?
#
loop_
_entity_poly.entity_id
_entity_poly.type
_entity_poly.pdbx_seq_one_letter_code
_entity_poly.pdbx_strand_id
1 'polypeptide(L)'
;MTEHKFRPMTFGVTRVAIRDGAPGVHYLRAEQPLKDFPERMTDRLQHWAQVAPDRSFMARREKLATGGTGDWKHISYAQAWASARSIAQALIDRGLTQERPVVILSGNDLEHALLAMGCLVAGVPFVPTSPAYSLVSQDYDKLRHVLKTVTPGLVFAADAAQYGKAITAAVGSDIEVVLTTGHVEGR
;
A
#
# COMPACT_ATOMS: atom_id res chain seq x y z
N MET A 1 15.11 1.61 -41.00
CA MET A 1 14.15 1.87 -39.91
C MET A 1 13.79 0.52 -39.33
N THR A 2 14.20 0.22 -38.10
CA THR A 2 13.87 -1.02 -37.41
C THR A 2 12.41 -0.94 -36.97
N GLU A 3 11.58 -1.78 -37.55
CA GLU A 3 10.17 -1.91 -37.19
C GLU A 3 10.08 -2.47 -35.76
N HIS A 4 9.67 -1.68 -34.81
CA HIS A 4 9.44 -2.13 -33.44
C HIS A 4 8.22 -3.05 -33.41
N LYS A 5 8.44 -4.36 -33.30
CA LYS A 5 7.37 -5.35 -33.14
C LYS A 5 6.83 -5.25 -31.70
N PHE A 6 5.72 -4.59 -31.54
CA PHE A 6 4.99 -4.63 -30.25
C PHE A 6 4.29 -5.98 -30.08
N ARG A 7 4.21 -6.44 -28.82
CA ARG A 7 3.38 -7.60 -28.51
C ARG A 7 1.92 -7.30 -28.88
N PRO A 8 1.21 -8.23 -29.53
CA PRO A 8 -0.24 -8.11 -29.66
C PRO A 8 -0.88 -7.96 -28.27
N MET A 9 -1.63 -6.91 -28.07
CA MET A 9 -2.37 -6.67 -26.83
C MET A 9 -3.87 -6.69 -27.13
N THR A 10 -4.61 -7.43 -26.31
CA THR A 10 -6.06 -7.40 -26.35
C THR A 10 -6.53 -6.34 -25.38
N PHE A 11 -7.14 -5.28 -25.90
CA PHE A 11 -7.80 -4.27 -25.08
C PHE A 11 -9.23 -4.72 -24.76
N GLY A 12 -9.74 -4.31 -23.59
CA GLY A 12 -11.15 -4.49 -23.27
C GLY A 12 -12.06 -3.68 -24.21
N VAL A 13 -13.34 -3.96 -24.14
CA VAL A 13 -14.35 -3.19 -24.90
C VAL A 13 -14.40 -1.77 -24.35
N THR A 14 -14.12 -0.78 -25.21
CA THR A 14 -14.06 0.65 -24.84
C THR A 14 -15.34 1.40 -25.18
N ARG A 15 -16.41 0.69 -25.56
CA ARG A 15 -17.69 1.31 -25.88
C ARG A 15 -18.43 1.79 -24.65
N VAL A 16 -18.94 3.01 -24.71
CA VAL A 16 -19.63 3.69 -23.62
C VAL A 16 -21.01 4.12 -24.13
N ALA A 17 -22.05 3.74 -23.41
CA ALA A 17 -23.37 4.30 -23.57
C ALA A 17 -23.46 5.63 -22.83
N ILE A 18 -23.96 6.65 -23.49
CA ILE A 18 -24.17 7.98 -22.92
C ILE A 18 -25.66 8.21 -22.78
N ARG A 19 -26.11 8.66 -21.62
CA ARG A 19 -27.48 9.08 -21.35
C ARG A 19 -27.45 10.49 -20.79
N ASP A 20 -28.24 11.39 -21.41
CA ASP A 20 -28.41 12.74 -20.92
C ASP A 20 -29.30 12.76 -19.67
N GLY A 21 -28.93 13.60 -18.71
CA GLY A 21 -29.67 13.90 -17.49
C GLY A 21 -30.23 15.33 -17.48
N ALA A 22 -30.15 16.02 -16.36
CA ALA A 22 -30.47 17.44 -16.27
C ALA A 22 -29.50 18.26 -17.16
N PRO A 23 -29.80 19.52 -17.50
CA PRO A 23 -28.94 20.37 -18.33
C PRO A 23 -27.50 20.37 -17.82
N GLY A 24 -26.55 19.98 -18.71
CA GLY A 24 -25.11 19.89 -18.39
C GLY A 24 -24.69 18.61 -17.67
N VAL A 25 -25.59 17.64 -17.45
CA VAL A 25 -25.26 16.35 -16.80
C VAL A 25 -25.34 15.22 -17.83
N HIS A 26 -24.29 14.44 -17.93
CA HIS A 26 -24.22 13.25 -18.77
C HIS A 26 -23.84 12.03 -17.92
N TYR A 27 -24.56 10.93 -18.09
CA TYR A 27 -24.27 9.64 -17.46
C TYR A 27 -23.54 8.76 -18.48
N LEU A 28 -22.31 8.37 -18.15
CA LEU A 28 -21.51 7.46 -18.96
C LEU A 28 -21.49 6.08 -18.29
N ARG A 29 -21.82 5.06 -19.08
CA ARG A 29 -21.80 3.67 -18.63
C ARG A 29 -21.10 2.80 -19.65
N ALA A 30 -20.22 1.90 -19.19
CA ALA A 30 -19.66 0.88 -20.08
C ALA A 30 -20.81 0.02 -20.63
N GLU A 31 -20.79 -0.26 -21.95
CA GLU A 31 -21.78 -1.18 -22.55
C GLU A 31 -21.57 -2.62 -22.09
N GLN A 32 -20.33 -2.97 -21.76
CA GLN A 32 -20.03 -4.31 -21.25
C GLN A 32 -20.46 -4.42 -19.78
N PRO A 33 -21.29 -5.40 -19.42
CA PRO A 33 -21.65 -5.62 -18.03
C PRO A 33 -20.42 -6.06 -17.21
N LEU A 34 -20.44 -5.73 -15.92
CA LEU A 34 -19.46 -6.28 -14.99
C LEU A 34 -19.64 -7.81 -14.93
N LYS A 35 -18.51 -8.52 -15.01
CA LYS A 35 -18.47 -9.96 -14.72
C LYS A 35 -18.48 -10.17 -13.22
N ASP A 36 -18.69 -11.42 -12.81
CA ASP A 36 -18.56 -11.81 -11.41
C ASP A 36 -17.19 -11.39 -10.86
N PHE A 37 -17.19 -10.82 -9.68
CA PHE A 37 -16.01 -10.35 -9.00
C PHE A 37 -16.01 -10.85 -7.54
N PRO A 38 -14.84 -11.04 -6.93
CA PRO A 38 -14.75 -11.45 -5.54
C PRO A 38 -15.24 -10.34 -4.61
N GLU A 39 -15.80 -10.70 -3.47
CA GLU A 39 -16.30 -9.75 -2.47
C GLU A 39 -15.17 -8.89 -1.88
N ARG A 40 -13.96 -9.47 -1.76
CA ARG A 40 -12.79 -8.81 -1.18
C ARG A 40 -11.61 -8.87 -2.13
N MET A 41 -10.82 -7.81 -2.17
CA MET A 41 -9.59 -7.77 -2.97
C MET A 41 -8.60 -8.89 -2.55
N THR A 42 -8.56 -9.23 -1.28
CA THR A 42 -7.70 -10.27 -0.71
C THR A 42 -8.08 -11.69 -1.12
N ASP A 43 -9.31 -11.92 -1.59
CA ASP A 43 -9.75 -13.23 -2.08
C ASP A 43 -8.91 -13.70 -3.29
N ARG A 44 -8.45 -12.77 -4.13
CA ARG A 44 -7.53 -13.07 -5.23
C ARG A 44 -6.14 -13.47 -4.74
N LEU A 45 -5.64 -12.83 -3.70
CA LEU A 45 -4.36 -13.22 -3.09
C LEU A 45 -4.44 -14.63 -2.49
N GLN A 46 -5.51 -14.92 -1.75
CA GLN A 46 -5.77 -16.24 -1.18
C GLN A 46 -5.87 -17.32 -2.27
N HIS A 47 -6.64 -17.05 -3.32
CA HIS A 47 -6.80 -17.97 -4.46
C HIS A 47 -5.45 -18.31 -5.08
N TRP A 48 -4.65 -17.31 -5.42
CA TRP A 48 -3.35 -17.54 -6.06
C TRP A 48 -2.31 -18.17 -5.12
N ALA A 49 -2.41 -17.93 -3.82
CA ALA A 49 -1.60 -18.63 -2.82
C ALA A 49 -1.87 -20.14 -2.78
N GLN A 50 -3.08 -20.58 -3.17
CA GLN A 50 -3.45 -22.00 -3.28
C GLN A 50 -3.10 -22.60 -4.64
N VAL A 51 -3.36 -21.87 -5.74
CA VAL A 51 -3.25 -22.37 -7.11
C VAL A 51 -1.83 -22.29 -7.66
N ALA A 52 -1.08 -21.25 -7.25
CA ALA A 52 0.30 -21.01 -7.70
C ALA A 52 1.18 -20.47 -6.56
N PRO A 53 1.37 -21.26 -5.47
CA PRO A 53 2.01 -20.80 -4.23
C PRO A 53 3.40 -20.21 -4.42
N ASP A 54 4.22 -20.82 -5.27
CA ASP A 54 5.62 -20.46 -5.47
C ASP A 54 5.82 -19.36 -6.53
N ARG A 55 4.76 -18.98 -7.25
CA ARG A 55 4.86 -17.93 -8.25
C ARG A 55 5.10 -16.59 -7.56
N SER A 56 6.02 -15.77 -8.11
CA SER A 56 6.27 -14.42 -7.62
C SER A 56 5.02 -13.55 -7.71
N PHE A 57 4.59 -13.03 -6.56
CA PHE A 57 3.54 -12.03 -6.45
C PHE A 57 4.10 -10.63 -6.62
N MET A 58 5.20 -10.33 -5.92
CA MET A 58 5.90 -9.07 -6.01
C MET A 58 7.40 -9.26 -5.89
N ALA A 59 8.18 -8.31 -6.39
CA ALA A 59 9.63 -8.31 -6.27
C ALA A 59 10.19 -6.89 -6.25
N ARG A 60 11.34 -6.72 -5.59
CA ARG A 60 12.11 -5.48 -5.57
C ARG A 60 13.59 -5.79 -5.69
N ARG A 61 14.34 -4.94 -6.39
CA ARG A 61 15.80 -4.99 -6.36
C ARG A 61 16.33 -4.60 -4.99
N GLU A 62 17.30 -5.34 -4.51
CA GLU A 62 18.03 -4.95 -3.30
C GLU A 62 18.78 -3.64 -3.53
N LYS A 63 18.81 -2.79 -2.49
CA LYS A 63 19.67 -1.61 -2.46
C LYS A 63 21.00 -2.00 -1.84
N LEU A 64 22.10 -1.83 -2.57
CA LEU A 64 23.42 -2.12 -2.06
C LEU A 64 23.94 -0.96 -1.21
N ALA A 65 24.64 -1.25 -0.12
CA ALA A 65 25.26 -0.24 0.73
C ALA A 65 26.31 0.62 -0.02
N THR A 66 26.90 0.05 -1.06
CA THR A 66 27.88 0.73 -1.94
C THR A 66 27.24 1.62 -3.01
N GLY A 67 25.91 1.70 -3.03
CA GLY A 67 25.13 2.30 -4.10
C GLY A 67 24.79 1.31 -5.21
N GLY A 68 23.75 1.62 -5.99
CA GLY A 68 23.25 0.73 -7.05
C GLY A 68 22.27 -0.33 -6.55
N THR A 69 22.00 -1.32 -7.41
CA THR A 69 20.99 -2.36 -7.17
C THR A 69 21.62 -3.75 -7.24
N GLY A 70 21.27 -4.60 -6.27
CA GLY A 70 21.63 -6.00 -6.22
C GLY A 70 20.61 -6.92 -6.92
N ASP A 71 20.46 -8.13 -6.42
CA ASP A 71 19.55 -9.12 -6.94
C ASP A 71 18.07 -8.80 -6.68
N TRP A 72 17.19 -9.53 -7.34
CA TRP A 72 15.76 -9.45 -7.10
C TRP A 72 15.38 -10.22 -5.83
N LYS A 73 14.80 -9.53 -4.87
CA LYS A 73 14.12 -10.13 -3.73
C LYS A 73 12.67 -10.36 -4.10
N HIS A 74 12.29 -11.63 -4.18
CA HIS A 74 10.94 -12.06 -4.54
C HIS A 74 10.13 -12.41 -3.31
N ILE A 75 8.82 -12.18 -3.39
CA ILE A 75 7.83 -12.69 -2.45
C ILE A 75 6.79 -13.45 -3.26
N SER A 76 6.61 -14.75 -2.94
CA SER A 76 5.63 -15.58 -3.61
C SER A 76 4.20 -15.30 -3.12
N TYR A 77 3.20 -15.81 -3.85
CA TYR A 77 1.80 -15.70 -3.41
C TYR A 77 1.57 -16.35 -2.05
N ALA A 78 2.15 -17.53 -1.78
CA ALA A 78 2.03 -18.19 -0.50
C ALA A 78 2.65 -17.37 0.64
N GLN A 79 3.86 -16.84 0.42
CA GLN A 79 4.53 -15.98 1.39
C GLN A 79 3.74 -14.69 1.66
N ALA A 80 3.24 -14.04 0.61
CA ALA A 80 2.44 -12.83 0.73
C ALA A 80 1.15 -13.08 1.53
N TRP A 81 0.46 -14.19 1.26
CA TRP A 81 -0.77 -14.55 1.99
C TRP A 81 -0.49 -14.88 3.46
N ALA A 82 0.55 -15.66 3.75
CA ALA A 82 0.96 -15.98 5.11
C ALA A 82 1.32 -14.71 5.90
N SER A 83 2.13 -13.82 5.31
CA SER A 83 2.51 -12.54 5.90
C SER A 83 1.30 -11.64 6.16
N ALA A 84 0.40 -11.53 5.18
CA ALA A 84 -0.81 -10.71 5.31
C ALA A 84 -1.68 -11.18 6.48
N ARG A 85 -1.84 -12.50 6.68
CA ARG A 85 -2.58 -13.06 7.82
C ARG A 85 -1.90 -12.79 9.16
N SER A 86 -0.58 -12.96 9.24
CA SER A 86 0.18 -12.69 10.47
C SER A 86 0.13 -11.21 10.85
N ILE A 87 0.27 -10.32 9.86
CA ILE A 87 0.13 -8.88 10.05
C ILE A 87 -1.29 -8.53 10.48
N ALA A 88 -2.31 -9.09 9.82
CA ALA A 88 -3.71 -8.86 10.18
C ALA A 88 -3.99 -9.23 11.64
N GLN A 89 -3.50 -10.40 12.10
CA GLN A 89 -3.63 -10.81 13.50
C GLN A 89 -2.94 -9.81 14.44
N ALA A 90 -1.72 -9.39 14.11
CA ALA A 90 -0.99 -8.42 14.91
C ALA A 90 -1.67 -7.05 15.01
N LEU A 91 -2.39 -6.62 13.96
CA LEU A 91 -3.18 -5.37 13.96
C LEU A 91 -4.43 -5.52 14.84
N ILE A 92 -5.11 -6.67 14.77
CA ILE A 92 -6.28 -6.98 15.60
C ILE A 92 -5.89 -7.04 17.09
N ASP A 93 -4.79 -7.71 17.41
CA ASP A 93 -4.28 -7.84 18.78
C ASP A 93 -3.92 -6.46 19.40
N ARG A 94 -3.58 -5.48 18.58
CA ARG A 94 -3.36 -4.08 18.96
C ARG A 94 -4.65 -3.27 19.11
N GLY A 95 -5.81 -3.86 18.84
CA GLY A 95 -7.10 -3.18 18.86
C GLY A 95 -7.23 -2.11 17.80
N LEU A 96 -6.60 -2.26 16.64
CA LEU A 96 -6.79 -1.36 15.51
C LEU A 96 -8.13 -1.63 14.84
N THR A 97 -8.81 -0.58 14.44
CA THR A 97 -10.18 -0.60 13.90
C THR A 97 -10.31 0.41 12.76
N GLN A 98 -11.52 0.61 12.26
CA GLN A 98 -11.81 1.65 11.28
C GLN A 98 -11.51 3.06 11.81
N GLU A 99 -11.71 3.28 13.10
CA GLU A 99 -11.47 4.55 13.80
C GLU A 99 -10.00 4.74 14.21
N ARG A 100 -9.21 3.67 14.12
CA ARG A 100 -7.79 3.65 14.45
C ARG A 100 -6.96 3.08 13.31
N PRO A 101 -6.87 3.80 12.18
CA PRO A 101 -6.17 3.33 10.98
C PRO A 101 -4.65 3.27 11.16
N VAL A 102 -3.98 2.67 10.16
CA VAL A 102 -2.52 2.65 10.05
C VAL A 102 -2.07 3.74 9.09
N VAL A 103 -1.18 4.63 9.52
CA VAL A 103 -0.49 5.56 8.60
C VAL A 103 0.83 4.96 8.16
N ILE A 104 1.14 5.05 6.86
CA ILE A 104 2.34 4.46 6.27
C ILE A 104 3.26 5.57 5.73
N LEU A 105 4.46 5.65 6.32
CA LEU A 105 5.55 6.54 5.93
C LEU A 105 6.62 5.73 5.21
N SER A 106 6.39 5.41 3.95
CA SER A 106 7.37 4.68 3.13
C SER A 106 7.20 4.98 1.64
N GLY A 107 8.24 4.67 0.88
CA GLY A 107 8.13 4.58 -0.58
C GLY A 107 7.49 3.27 -1.03
N ASN A 108 7.75 2.90 -2.28
CA ASN A 108 7.32 1.60 -2.82
C ASN A 108 8.30 0.51 -2.36
N ASP A 109 7.99 -0.16 -1.27
CA ASP A 109 8.75 -1.31 -0.76
C ASP A 109 7.86 -2.51 -0.46
N LEU A 110 8.50 -3.67 -0.22
CA LEU A 110 7.79 -4.93 -0.02
C LEU A 110 7.03 -4.93 1.30
N GLU A 111 7.60 -4.32 2.31
CA GLU A 111 7.05 -4.23 3.67
C GLU A 111 5.78 -3.38 3.69
N HIS A 112 5.78 -2.25 2.94
CA HIS A 112 4.58 -1.44 2.72
C HIS A 112 3.46 -2.26 2.07
N ALA A 113 3.80 -2.98 0.99
CA ALA A 113 2.80 -3.78 0.28
C ALA A 113 2.23 -4.91 1.16
N LEU A 114 3.08 -5.58 1.94
CA LEU A 114 2.63 -6.62 2.88
C LEU A 114 1.76 -6.06 3.99
N LEU A 115 2.12 -4.90 4.55
CA LEU A 115 1.32 -4.23 5.56
C LEU A 115 -0.05 -3.83 5.00
N ALA A 116 -0.09 -3.27 3.80
CA ALA A 116 -1.35 -2.94 3.12
C ALA A 116 -2.25 -4.19 2.93
N MET A 117 -1.67 -5.33 2.51
CA MET A 117 -2.42 -6.59 2.41
C MET A 117 -2.92 -7.06 3.79
N GLY A 118 -2.11 -6.94 4.84
CA GLY A 118 -2.50 -7.25 6.22
C GLY A 118 -3.66 -6.36 6.70
N CYS A 119 -3.60 -5.08 6.44
CA CYS A 119 -4.68 -4.14 6.74
C CYS A 119 -5.99 -4.51 6.03
N LEU A 120 -5.91 -4.86 4.73
CA LEU A 120 -7.08 -5.32 3.97
C LEU A 120 -7.68 -6.63 4.53
N VAL A 121 -6.85 -7.55 4.99
CA VAL A 121 -7.31 -8.81 5.63
C VAL A 121 -7.96 -8.53 6.98
N ALA A 122 -7.40 -7.61 7.77
CA ALA A 122 -7.92 -7.22 9.09
C ALA A 122 -9.16 -6.32 9.03
N GLY A 123 -9.46 -5.71 7.87
CA GLY A 123 -10.49 -4.68 7.76
C GLY A 123 -10.10 -3.35 8.41
N VAL A 124 -8.80 -3.10 8.57
CA VAL A 124 -8.24 -1.85 9.12
C VAL A 124 -7.85 -0.92 7.98
N PRO A 125 -8.34 0.32 7.93
CA PRO A 125 -7.91 1.27 6.90
C PRO A 125 -6.42 1.57 7.01
N PHE A 126 -5.76 1.75 5.87
CA PHE A 126 -4.37 2.21 5.83
C PHE A 126 -4.25 3.47 4.96
N VAL A 127 -3.36 4.35 5.35
CA VAL A 127 -3.19 5.69 4.78
C VAL A 127 -1.74 5.88 4.34
N PRO A 128 -1.40 5.51 3.08
CA PRO A 128 -0.08 5.82 2.53
C PRO A 128 0.06 7.34 2.38
N THR A 129 1.08 7.91 2.99
CA THR A 129 1.37 9.33 2.85
C THR A 129 2.46 9.56 1.82
N SER A 130 2.41 10.70 1.13
CA SER A 130 3.48 11.06 0.20
C SER A 130 4.82 11.12 0.94
N PRO A 131 5.87 10.44 0.46
CA PRO A 131 7.20 10.53 1.03
C PRO A 131 7.71 11.98 1.14
N ALA A 132 7.29 12.87 0.23
CA ALA A 132 7.66 14.28 0.27
C ALA A 132 7.21 14.99 1.55
N TYR A 133 6.10 14.55 2.18
CA TYR A 133 5.62 15.16 3.44
C TYR A 133 6.54 14.87 4.62
N SER A 134 7.36 13.82 4.53
CA SER A 134 8.32 13.43 5.55
C SER A 134 9.76 13.74 5.18
N LEU A 135 10.12 13.64 3.89
CA LEU A 135 11.52 13.69 3.44
C LEU A 135 11.94 15.04 2.86
N VAL A 136 10.98 15.83 2.35
CA VAL A 136 11.26 17.11 1.68
C VAL A 136 10.73 18.29 2.52
N SER A 137 9.61 18.11 3.21
CA SER A 137 9.01 19.14 4.04
C SER A 137 9.94 19.54 5.18
N GLN A 138 10.02 20.85 5.47
CA GLN A 138 10.80 21.38 6.60
C GLN A 138 9.93 21.59 7.84
N ASP A 139 8.66 21.88 7.65
CA ASP A 139 7.70 22.16 8.70
C ASP A 139 6.80 20.96 9.08
N TYR A 140 6.74 19.95 8.22
CA TYR A 140 5.87 18.77 8.36
C TYR A 140 4.37 19.07 8.48
N ASP A 141 3.89 20.24 8.10
CA ASP A 141 2.50 20.65 8.30
C ASP A 141 1.51 19.75 7.56
N LYS A 142 1.84 19.31 6.35
CA LYS A 142 1.00 18.37 5.60
C LYS A 142 0.92 17.02 6.30
N LEU A 143 2.01 16.53 6.86
CA LEU A 143 2.04 15.29 7.63
C LEU A 143 1.20 15.44 8.91
N ARG A 144 1.37 16.53 9.66
CA ARG A 144 0.55 16.82 10.86
C ARG A 144 -0.93 16.89 10.51
N HIS A 145 -1.27 17.53 9.39
CA HIS A 145 -2.66 17.60 8.92
C HIS A 145 -3.25 16.21 8.66
N VAL A 146 -2.51 15.33 7.96
CA VAL A 146 -2.96 13.96 7.73
C VAL A 146 -3.15 13.22 9.05
N LEU A 147 -2.16 13.24 9.95
CA LEU A 147 -2.23 12.57 11.26
C LEU A 147 -3.41 13.06 12.10
N LYS A 148 -3.63 14.37 12.13
CA LYS A 148 -4.78 14.98 12.83
C LYS A 148 -6.13 14.55 12.23
N THR A 149 -6.19 14.42 10.89
CA THR A 149 -7.42 14.08 10.19
C THR A 149 -7.80 12.62 10.38
N VAL A 150 -6.82 11.72 10.32
CA VAL A 150 -7.10 10.26 10.33
C VAL A 150 -6.98 9.64 11.73
N THR A 151 -6.39 10.34 12.71
CA THR A 151 -6.22 9.88 14.10
C THR A 151 -5.71 8.44 14.19
N PRO A 152 -4.51 8.14 13.66
CA PRO A 152 -4.05 6.77 13.51
C PRO A 152 -3.82 6.08 14.85
N GLY A 153 -4.08 4.79 14.92
CA GLY A 153 -3.67 3.95 16.05
C GLY A 153 -2.24 3.43 15.96
N LEU A 154 -1.65 3.49 14.75
CA LEU A 154 -0.30 3.05 14.47
C LEU A 154 0.29 3.83 13.29
N VAL A 155 1.57 4.18 13.41
CA VAL A 155 2.38 4.71 12.30
C VAL A 155 3.46 3.69 11.93
N PHE A 156 3.49 3.28 10.68
CA PHE A 156 4.57 2.46 10.13
C PHE A 156 5.53 3.34 9.33
N ALA A 157 6.83 3.10 9.47
CA ALA A 157 7.83 3.69 8.60
C ALA A 157 8.88 2.65 8.16
N ALA A 158 9.35 2.78 6.92
CA ALA A 158 10.31 1.82 6.36
C ALA A 158 11.68 1.89 7.03
N ASP A 159 12.14 3.09 7.40
CA ASP A 159 13.50 3.31 7.85
C ASP A 159 13.60 4.51 8.81
N ALA A 160 14.12 4.28 10.00
CA ALA A 160 14.32 5.32 11.01
C ALA A 160 15.30 6.42 10.56
N ALA A 161 16.35 6.06 9.80
CA ALA A 161 17.31 7.03 9.32
C ALA A 161 16.69 8.06 8.36
N GLN A 162 15.70 7.63 7.57
CA GLN A 162 14.98 8.49 6.63
C GLN A 162 13.82 9.24 7.29
N TYR A 163 12.98 8.53 8.03
CA TYR A 163 11.70 9.05 8.54
C TYR A 163 11.75 9.53 9.98
N GLY A 164 12.83 9.25 10.72
CA GLY A 164 12.92 9.51 12.17
C GLY A 164 12.68 10.96 12.54
N LYS A 165 13.23 11.93 11.79
CA LYS A 165 13.02 13.36 12.02
C LYS A 165 11.53 13.74 11.91
N ALA A 166 10.86 13.24 10.88
CA ALA A 166 9.43 13.50 10.68
C ALA A 166 8.58 12.84 11.76
N ILE A 167 8.93 11.63 12.18
CA ILE A 167 8.27 10.91 13.28
C ILE A 167 8.40 11.71 14.59
N THR A 168 9.61 12.10 14.97
CA THR A 168 9.86 12.89 16.18
C THR A 168 9.12 14.23 16.16
N ALA A 169 9.05 14.88 15.00
CA ALA A 169 8.48 16.21 14.86
C ALA A 169 6.94 16.22 14.76
N ALA A 170 6.30 15.17 14.23
CA ALA A 170 4.91 15.19 13.84
C ALA A 170 4.03 14.09 14.47
N VAL A 171 4.60 12.95 14.87
CA VAL A 171 3.81 11.84 15.43
C VAL A 171 3.69 11.98 16.93
N GLY A 172 2.46 11.94 17.45
CA GLY A 172 2.17 12.02 18.90
C GLY A 172 2.88 10.92 19.70
N SER A 173 3.30 11.19 20.92
CA SER A 173 4.02 10.21 21.76
C SER A 173 3.16 9.03 22.21
N ASP A 174 1.87 9.16 22.12
CA ASP A 174 0.85 8.15 22.43
C ASP A 174 0.57 7.18 21.27
N ILE A 175 1.11 7.46 20.08
CA ILE A 175 0.90 6.65 18.88
C ILE A 175 2.06 5.65 18.74
N GLU A 176 1.75 4.35 18.65
CA GLU A 176 2.75 3.31 18.39
C GLU A 176 3.42 3.53 17.04
N VAL A 177 4.75 3.38 17.01
CA VAL A 177 5.56 3.44 15.78
C VAL A 177 6.21 2.10 15.51
N VAL A 178 5.98 1.54 14.33
CA VAL A 178 6.62 0.31 13.85
C VAL A 178 7.58 0.64 12.71
N LEU A 179 8.78 0.13 12.77
CA LEU A 179 9.85 0.37 11.81
C LEU A 179 10.35 -0.94 11.21
N THR A 180 10.70 -0.94 9.92
CA THR A 180 11.39 -2.08 9.31
C THR A 180 12.86 -2.11 9.73
N THR A 181 13.52 -0.95 9.77
CA THR A 181 14.94 -0.83 10.13
C THR A 181 15.19 0.38 11.02
N GLY A 182 16.18 0.21 11.92
CA GLY A 182 16.56 1.23 12.87
C GLY A 182 15.58 1.42 14.03
N HIS A 183 15.80 2.47 14.80
CA HIS A 183 14.88 2.91 15.85
C HIS A 183 14.85 4.44 15.91
N VAL A 184 13.81 4.98 16.49
CA VAL A 184 13.66 6.41 16.79
C VAL A 184 13.81 6.58 18.29
N GLU A 185 14.75 7.43 18.73
CA GLU A 185 15.00 7.65 20.13
C GLU A 185 13.74 8.16 20.86
N GLY A 186 13.45 7.59 22.01
CA GLY A 186 12.26 7.93 22.79
C GLY A 186 10.95 7.27 22.32
N ARG A 187 11.04 6.30 21.42
CA ARG A 187 9.89 5.57 20.85
C ARG A 187 10.03 4.07 21.01
#